data_b6d311f88c625e83e4c7cbcd8679523e
#
_entry.id   b6d311f88c625e83e4c7cbcd8679523e
#
_cell.length_a   1.000
_cell.length_b   1.000
_cell.length_c   1.000
_cell.angle_alpha   90.00
_cell.angle_beta   90.00
_cell.angle_gamma   90.00
#
_symmetry.space_group_name_H-M   'P 1'
#
loop_
_entity.id
_entity.type
_entity.pdbx_description
1 polymer ?
#
loop_
_entity_poly.entity_id
_entity_poly.type
_entity_poly.pdbx_seq_one_letter_code
_entity_poly.pdbx_strand_id
1 'polypeptide(L)'
;QGRIIDTMVAAPLLNENRRWYNLDSLARDYLGERKNEKMLRSAAGEFGVDPKRDMWRLPSRYVGQYAEQDAAVTLRLWDRFRTDLAKEECTSIFELERSLIPVLLDMKTNGVRIDLDRAELVKKDLKQREDRLLKEIKEETGVVVEPWAAASIAKAFDALGLTYQRTEKTDAPAFTKAFLANH
;
A
#
# COMPACT_ATOMS: atom_id res chain seq x y z
N GLN A 1 -26.12 -10.99 13.66
CA GLN A 1 -24.78 -10.46 13.36
C GLN A 1 -24.69 -9.03 13.90
N GLY A 2 -23.62 -8.71 14.64
CA GLY A 2 -23.38 -7.37 15.17
C GLY A 2 -23.04 -6.36 14.07
N ARG A 3 -23.26 -5.08 14.35
CA ARG A 3 -22.90 -3.97 13.45
C ARG A 3 -21.38 -3.77 13.50
N ILE A 4 -20.71 -3.84 12.35
CA ILE A 4 -19.28 -3.54 12.22
C ILE A 4 -19.10 -2.03 12.05
N ILE A 5 -18.19 -1.47 12.83
CA ILE A 5 -17.79 -0.07 12.76
C ILE A 5 -16.27 -0.02 12.67
N ASP A 6 -15.75 0.68 11.67
CA ASP A 6 -14.32 0.89 11.48
C ASP A 6 -14.00 2.38 11.54
N THR A 7 -13.18 2.79 12.51
CA THR A 7 -12.75 4.18 12.67
C THR A 7 -11.83 4.65 11.55
N MET A 8 -11.16 3.72 10.85
CA MET A 8 -10.36 4.06 9.66
C MET A 8 -11.23 4.36 8.43
N VAL A 9 -12.48 3.90 8.40
CA VAL A 9 -13.47 4.29 7.38
C VAL A 9 -14.10 5.63 7.74
N ALA A 10 -14.36 5.89 9.02
CA ALA A 10 -14.94 7.15 9.48
C ALA A 10 -13.99 8.35 9.34
N ALA A 11 -12.72 8.17 9.66
CA ALA A 11 -11.75 9.28 9.73
C ALA A 11 -11.51 10.02 8.39
N PRO A 12 -11.41 9.37 7.21
CA PRO A 12 -11.29 10.05 5.92
C PRO A 12 -12.49 10.92 5.57
N LEU A 13 -13.69 10.52 5.99
CA LEU A 13 -14.92 11.30 5.75
C LEU A 13 -14.95 12.61 6.54
N LEU A 14 -14.24 12.65 7.67
CA LEU A 14 -14.10 13.87 8.50
C LEU A 14 -12.95 14.75 8.03
N ASN A 15 -11.90 14.17 7.45
CA ASN A 15 -10.79 14.93 6.92
C ASN A 15 -9.99 14.08 5.93
N GLU A 16 -10.24 14.26 4.63
CA GLU A 16 -9.59 13.56 3.53
C GLU A 16 -8.15 14.00 3.26
N ASN A 17 -7.74 15.16 3.79
CA ASN A 17 -6.40 15.73 3.57
C ASN A 17 -5.34 15.20 4.53
N ARG A 18 -5.69 14.23 5.39
CA ARG A 18 -4.72 13.66 6.33
C ARG A 18 -3.78 12.69 5.62
N ARG A 19 -2.51 12.76 6.02
CA ARG A 19 -1.50 11.81 5.51
C ARG A 19 -1.64 10.39 6.11
N TRP A 20 -2.13 10.30 7.37
CA TRP A 20 -2.17 9.06 8.12
C TRP A 20 -3.48 8.87 8.87
N TYR A 21 -4.06 7.67 8.75
CA TYR A 21 -5.31 7.27 9.41
C TYR A 21 -5.11 6.10 10.39
N ASN A 22 -3.86 5.81 10.78
CA ASN A 22 -3.58 4.77 11.77
C ASN A 22 -4.05 5.22 13.17
N LEU A 23 -4.27 4.24 14.07
CA LEU A 23 -4.83 4.48 15.40
C LEU A 23 -4.01 5.48 16.23
N ASP A 24 -2.67 5.44 16.15
CA ASP A 24 -1.80 6.37 16.88
C ASP A 24 -1.99 7.82 16.46
N SER A 25 -2.03 8.07 15.14
CA SER A 25 -2.22 9.42 14.60
C SER A 25 -3.59 9.96 14.93
N LEU A 26 -4.63 9.12 14.83
CA LEU A 26 -6.00 9.50 15.16
C LEU A 26 -6.16 9.77 16.67
N ALA A 27 -5.61 8.90 17.52
CA ALA A 27 -5.65 9.07 18.97
C ALA A 27 -4.98 10.36 19.41
N ARG A 28 -3.79 10.64 18.88
CA ARG A 28 -3.06 11.87 19.18
C ARG A 28 -3.83 13.12 18.78
N ASP A 29 -4.39 13.14 17.58
CA ASP A 29 -4.93 14.35 16.98
C ASP A 29 -6.38 14.62 17.40
N TYR A 30 -7.18 13.59 17.68
CA TYR A 30 -8.59 13.73 18.09
C TYR A 30 -8.82 13.57 19.59
N LEU A 31 -7.95 12.84 20.30
CA LEU A 31 -8.10 12.57 21.73
C LEU A 31 -6.97 13.17 22.59
N GLY A 32 -5.88 13.65 21.98
CA GLY A 32 -4.68 14.10 22.71
C GLY A 32 -3.90 12.95 23.36
N GLU A 33 -4.18 11.71 23.00
CA GLU A 33 -3.61 10.51 23.61
C GLU A 33 -2.45 9.93 22.79
N ARG A 34 -1.50 9.31 23.50
CA ARG A 34 -0.38 8.56 22.90
C ARG A 34 -0.38 7.14 23.44
N LYS A 35 -0.03 6.18 22.59
CA LYS A 35 0.14 4.78 23.01
C LYS A 35 1.31 4.61 23.95
N ASN A 36 1.14 3.77 24.94
CA ASN A 36 2.21 3.36 25.83
C ASN A 36 2.72 1.97 25.44
N GLU A 37 3.76 1.94 24.62
CA GLU A 37 4.39 0.70 24.15
C GLU A 37 5.58 0.26 25.03
N LYS A 38 5.83 0.88 26.18
CA LYS A 38 7.04 0.63 26.99
C LYS A 38 7.18 -0.84 27.41
N MET A 39 6.12 -1.41 27.98
CA MET A 39 6.13 -2.81 28.44
C MET A 39 6.31 -3.78 27.25
N LEU A 40 5.60 -3.54 26.15
CA LEU A 40 5.69 -4.35 24.94
C LEU A 40 7.11 -4.32 24.36
N ARG A 41 7.73 -3.14 24.27
CA ARG A 41 9.09 -2.98 23.73
C ARG A 41 10.16 -3.59 24.64
N SER A 42 10.01 -3.44 25.96
CA SER A 42 10.92 -4.07 26.92
C SER A 42 10.87 -5.58 26.81
N ALA A 43 9.66 -6.16 26.82
CA ALA A 43 9.50 -7.60 26.66
C ALA A 43 10.05 -8.10 25.31
N ALA A 44 9.77 -7.39 24.21
CA ALA A 44 10.29 -7.77 22.91
C ALA A 44 11.83 -7.80 22.88
N GLY A 45 12.49 -6.85 23.55
CA GLY A 45 13.95 -6.84 23.72
C GLY A 45 14.45 -8.03 24.53
N GLU A 46 13.79 -8.38 25.64
CA GLU A 46 14.15 -9.53 26.48
C GLU A 46 13.99 -10.87 25.74
N PHE A 47 12.94 -10.98 24.90
CA PHE A 47 12.67 -12.20 24.12
C PHE A 47 13.39 -12.23 22.76
N GLY A 48 14.13 -11.18 22.38
CA GLY A 48 14.85 -11.10 21.10
C GLY A 48 13.95 -11.13 19.87
N VAL A 49 12.76 -10.50 19.95
CA VAL A 49 11.74 -10.50 18.88
C VAL A 49 11.35 -9.07 18.47
N ASP A 50 10.81 -8.92 17.26
CA ASP A 50 10.27 -7.62 16.84
C ASP A 50 8.91 -7.35 17.54
N PRO A 51 8.75 -6.18 18.20
CA PRO A 51 7.56 -5.89 19.00
C PRO A 51 6.25 -5.83 18.21
N LYS A 52 6.29 -5.62 16.90
CA LYS A 52 5.10 -5.54 16.05
C LYS A 52 4.91 -6.78 15.20
N ARG A 53 5.95 -7.20 14.49
CA ARG A 53 5.89 -8.37 13.61
C ARG A 53 5.74 -9.68 14.34
N ASP A 54 6.46 -9.81 15.48
CA ASP A 54 6.55 -11.05 16.24
C ASP A 54 5.78 -10.98 17.58
N MET A 55 4.86 -10.03 17.76
CA MET A 55 4.07 -9.82 18.98
C MET A 55 3.36 -11.09 19.45
N TRP A 56 2.90 -11.92 18.52
CA TRP A 56 2.23 -13.19 18.79
C TRP A 56 3.09 -14.22 19.55
N ARG A 57 4.43 -14.03 19.56
CA ARG A 57 5.37 -14.89 20.30
C ARG A 57 5.56 -14.45 21.75
N LEU A 58 5.08 -13.27 22.11
CA LEU A 58 5.21 -12.75 23.46
C LEU A 58 4.09 -13.30 24.36
N PRO A 59 4.39 -13.61 25.64
CA PRO A 59 3.35 -13.96 26.62
C PRO A 59 2.28 -12.87 26.74
N SER A 60 1.02 -13.25 26.88
CA SER A 60 -0.15 -12.34 26.92
C SER A 60 -0.03 -11.23 27.98
N ARG A 61 0.63 -11.50 29.11
CA ARG A 61 0.85 -10.52 30.18
C ARG A 61 1.60 -9.25 29.72
N TYR A 62 2.42 -9.35 28.68
CA TYR A 62 3.15 -8.20 28.12
C TYR A 62 2.41 -7.50 26.99
N VAL A 63 1.48 -8.21 26.34
CA VAL A 63 0.70 -7.72 25.21
C VAL A 63 -0.67 -7.21 25.66
N GLY A 64 -1.21 -7.73 26.76
CA GLY A 64 -2.58 -7.47 27.22
C GLY A 64 -2.86 -5.97 27.41
N GLN A 65 -2.01 -5.26 28.15
CA GLN A 65 -2.19 -3.83 28.38
C GLN A 65 -2.19 -3.01 27.07
N TYR A 66 -1.33 -3.37 26.12
CA TYR A 66 -1.31 -2.75 24.80
C TYR A 66 -2.62 -2.99 24.04
N ALA A 67 -3.11 -4.22 24.02
CA ALA A 67 -4.35 -4.59 23.34
C ALA A 67 -5.59 -3.92 23.99
N GLU A 68 -5.65 -3.87 25.33
CA GLU A 68 -6.70 -3.17 26.07
C GLU A 68 -6.71 -1.67 25.73
N GLN A 69 -5.55 -1.04 25.70
CA GLN A 69 -5.43 0.38 25.35
C GLN A 69 -5.91 0.62 23.90
N ASP A 70 -5.53 -0.22 22.94
CA ASP A 70 -5.96 -0.09 21.55
C ASP A 70 -7.49 -0.20 21.42
N ALA A 71 -8.10 -1.15 22.11
CA ALA A 71 -9.55 -1.32 22.13
C ALA A 71 -10.26 -0.10 22.75
N ALA A 72 -9.79 0.37 23.91
CA ALA A 72 -10.34 1.52 24.59
C ALA A 72 -10.22 2.83 23.78
N VAL A 73 -9.06 3.05 23.14
CA VAL A 73 -8.83 4.20 22.25
C VAL A 73 -9.75 4.15 21.03
N THR A 74 -9.89 2.99 20.41
CA THR A 74 -10.78 2.81 19.27
C THR A 74 -12.23 3.14 19.60
N LEU A 75 -12.71 2.72 20.78
CA LEU A 75 -14.06 3.04 21.24
C LEU A 75 -14.25 4.56 21.47
N ARG A 76 -13.29 5.22 22.13
CA ARG A 76 -13.34 6.69 22.34
C ARG A 76 -13.26 7.46 21.01
N LEU A 77 -12.48 7.01 20.06
CA LEU A 77 -12.46 7.59 18.72
C LEU A 77 -13.81 7.46 18.03
N TRP A 78 -14.46 6.32 18.15
CA TRP A 78 -15.80 6.14 17.60
C TRP A 78 -16.81 7.08 18.26
N ASP A 79 -16.79 7.22 19.58
CA ASP A 79 -17.68 8.16 20.28
C ASP A 79 -17.48 9.61 19.82
N ARG A 80 -16.28 10.00 19.51
CA ARG A 80 -15.98 11.29 18.91
C ARG A 80 -16.45 11.36 17.45
N PHE A 81 -16.08 10.41 16.63
CA PHE A 81 -16.37 10.43 15.19
C PHE A 81 -17.86 10.37 14.87
N ARG A 82 -18.64 9.60 15.59
CA ARG A 82 -20.10 9.57 15.37
C ARG A 82 -20.77 10.94 15.57
N THR A 83 -20.24 11.75 16.49
CA THR A 83 -20.73 13.10 16.73
C THR A 83 -20.28 14.05 15.62
N ASP A 84 -19.02 13.94 15.21
CA ASP A 84 -18.46 14.78 14.17
C ASP A 84 -19.06 14.44 12.78
N LEU A 85 -19.28 13.16 12.45
CA LEU A 85 -19.98 12.74 11.24
C LEU A 85 -21.40 13.29 11.13
N ALA A 86 -22.11 13.38 12.26
CA ALA A 86 -23.44 13.97 12.28
C ALA A 86 -23.40 15.50 12.04
N LYS A 87 -22.41 16.21 12.60
CA LYS A 87 -22.21 17.64 12.39
C LYS A 87 -21.83 17.99 10.96
N GLU A 88 -20.98 17.17 10.34
CA GLU A 88 -20.51 17.35 8.96
C GLU A 88 -21.46 16.72 7.92
N GLU A 89 -22.65 16.29 8.33
CA GLU A 89 -23.66 15.63 7.49
C GLU A 89 -23.17 14.39 6.71
N CYS A 90 -22.08 13.76 7.19
CA CYS A 90 -21.44 12.60 6.56
C CYS A 90 -21.99 11.23 7.02
N THR A 91 -23.02 11.20 7.88
CA THR A 91 -23.56 9.93 8.42
C THR A 91 -24.05 8.98 7.34
N SER A 92 -24.74 9.48 6.32
CA SER A 92 -25.27 8.64 5.23
C SER A 92 -24.15 7.99 4.40
N ILE A 93 -23.09 8.75 4.10
CA ILE A 93 -21.93 8.24 3.37
C ILE A 93 -21.17 7.21 4.23
N PHE A 94 -21.02 7.47 5.53
CA PHE A 94 -20.43 6.50 6.44
C PHE A 94 -21.20 5.16 6.49
N GLU A 95 -22.54 5.19 6.51
CA GLU A 95 -23.36 3.98 6.47
C GLU A 95 -23.19 3.22 5.14
N LEU A 96 -23.05 3.92 4.02
CA LEU A 96 -22.75 3.33 2.73
C LEU A 96 -21.38 2.62 2.76
N GLU A 97 -20.32 3.32 3.12
CA GLU A 97 -18.96 2.79 3.20
C GLU A 97 -18.88 1.59 4.16
N ARG A 98 -19.52 1.70 5.33
CA ARG A 98 -19.59 0.62 6.29
C ARG A 98 -20.30 -0.63 5.71
N SER A 99 -21.36 -0.45 4.93
CA SER A 99 -22.10 -1.56 4.33
C SER A 99 -21.33 -2.26 3.22
N LEU A 100 -20.32 -1.61 2.64
CA LEU A 100 -19.41 -2.21 1.66
C LEU A 100 -18.40 -3.19 2.28
N ILE A 101 -18.07 -3.03 3.56
CA ILE A 101 -17.07 -3.90 4.25
C ILE A 101 -17.38 -5.40 4.07
N PRO A 102 -18.57 -5.91 4.41
CA PRO A 102 -18.88 -7.33 4.22
C PRO A 102 -18.85 -7.74 2.74
N VAL A 103 -19.28 -6.88 1.82
CA VAL A 103 -19.24 -7.15 0.38
C VAL A 103 -17.79 -7.32 -0.09
N LEU A 104 -16.89 -6.43 0.32
CA LEU A 104 -15.46 -6.51 -0.03
C LEU A 104 -14.79 -7.74 0.60
N LEU A 105 -15.18 -8.12 1.82
CA LEU A 105 -14.71 -9.35 2.45
C LEU A 105 -15.19 -10.59 1.69
N ASP A 106 -16.44 -10.63 1.25
CA ASP A 106 -16.97 -11.72 0.44
C ASP A 106 -16.26 -11.79 -0.93
N MET A 107 -16.05 -10.67 -1.59
CA MET A 107 -15.26 -10.60 -2.83
C MET A 107 -13.83 -11.13 -2.62
N LYS A 108 -13.18 -10.75 -1.53
CA LYS A 108 -11.83 -11.22 -1.19
C LYS A 108 -11.80 -12.73 -0.89
N THR A 109 -12.81 -13.23 -0.19
CA THR A 109 -12.92 -14.65 0.18
C THR A 109 -13.21 -15.53 -1.04
N ASN A 110 -14.12 -15.10 -1.89
CA ASN A 110 -14.48 -15.80 -3.13
C ASN A 110 -13.33 -15.73 -4.17
N GLY A 111 -12.57 -14.63 -4.15
CA GLY A 111 -11.50 -14.38 -5.10
C GLY A 111 -12.02 -14.15 -6.52
N VAL A 112 -11.08 -14.20 -7.47
CA VAL A 112 -11.38 -14.13 -8.90
C VAL A 112 -10.86 -15.39 -9.57
N ARG A 113 -11.74 -16.07 -10.32
CA ARG A 113 -11.34 -17.24 -11.09
C ARG A 113 -10.40 -16.83 -12.22
N ILE A 114 -9.22 -17.41 -12.25
CA ILE A 114 -8.23 -17.21 -13.32
C ILE A 114 -8.17 -18.49 -14.16
N ASP A 115 -8.20 -18.33 -15.48
CA ASP A 115 -7.89 -19.39 -16.44
C ASP A 115 -6.37 -19.55 -16.47
N LEU A 116 -5.86 -20.54 -15.75
CA LEU A 116 -4.41 -20.78 -15.62
C LEU A 116 -3.78 -21.20 -16.94
N ASP A 117 -4.48 -21.99 -17.75
CA ASP A 117 -3.96 -22.45 -19.05
C ASP A 117 -3.80 -21.26 -20.00
N ARG A 118 -4.80 -20.40 -20.04
CA ARG A 118 -4.74 -19.16 -20.82
C ARG A 118 -3.65 -18.21 -20.31
N ALA A 119 -3.49 -18.08 -19.01
CA ALA A 119 -2.45 -17.24 -18.41
C ALA A 119 -1.04 -17.73 -18.77
N GLU A 120 -0.78 -19.04 -18.74
CA GLU A 120 0.50 -19.60 -19.15
C GLU A 120 0.77 -19.46 -20.66
N LEU A 121 -0.25 -19.59 -21.50
CA LEU A 121 -0.12 -19.32 -22.95
C LEU A 121 0.25 -17.86 -23.21
N VAL A 122 -0.43 -16.92 -22.57
CA VAL A 122 -0.13 -15.48 -22.72
C VAL A 122 1.26 -15.15 -22.20
N LYS A 123 1.65 -15.69 -21.04
CA LYS A 123 2.99 -15.52 -20.47
C LYS A 123 4.09 -16.01 -21.43
N LYS A 124 3.89 -17.18 -22.03
CA LYS A 124 4.84 -17.75 -23.00
C LYS A 124 4.96 -16.88 -24.26
N ASP A 125 3.83 -16.43 -24.81
CA ASP A 125 3.81 -15.53 -25.97
C ASP A 125 4.52 -14.21 -25.67
N LEU A 126 4.19 -13.57 -24.54
CA LEU A 126 4.82 -12.32 -24.11
C LEU A 126 6.34 -12.48 -23.91
N LYS A 127 6.76 -13.59 -23.31
CA LYS A 127 8.20 -13.87 -23.12
C LYS A 127 8.92 -14.05 -24.45
N GLN A 128 8.34 -14.78 -25.39
CA GLN A 128 8.91 -14.95 -26.74
C GLN A 128 9.03 -13.62 -27.48
N ARG A 129 8.03 -12.74 -27.34
CA ARG A 129 8.06 -11.39 -27.93
C ARG A 129 9.14 -10.53 -27.29
N GLU A 130 9.24 -10.54 -25.96
CA GLU A 130 10.29 -9.81 -25.23
C GLU A 130 11.68 -10.27 -25.67
N ASP A 131 11.94 -11.58 -25.67
CA ASP A 131 13.24 -12.15 -26.07
C ASP A 131 13.62 -11.79 -27.50
N ARG A 132 12.63 -11.81 -28.43
CA ARG A 132 12.85 -11.39 -29.82
C ARG A 132 13.21 -9.90 -29.91
N LEU A 133 12.45 -9.02 -29.26
CA LEU A 133 12.70 -7.58 -29.30
C LEU A 133 14.04 -7.22 -28.65
N LEU A 134 14.40 -7.86 -27.55
CA LEU A 134 15.71 -7.64 -26.92
C LEU A 134 16.87 -8.12 -27.81
N LYS A 135 16.66 -9.19 -28.57
CA LYS A 135 17.64 -9.66 -29.55
C LYS A 135 17.79 -8.70 -30.70
N GLU A 136 16.68 -8.19 -31.27
CA GLU A 136 16.68 -7.17 -32.33
C GLU A 136 17.41 -5.91 -31.86
N ILE A 137 17.10 -5.39 -30.66
CA ILE A 137 17.81 -4.24 -30.09
C ILE A 137 19.32 -4.50 -29.96
N LYS A 138 19.70 -5.69 -29.49
CA LYS A 138 21.12 -6.07 -29.37
C LYS A 138 21.80 -6.13 -30.72
N GLU A 139 21.15 -6.66 -31.75
CA GLU A 139 21.68 -6.77 -33.10
C GLU A 139 21.89 -5.38 -33.74
N GLU A 140 20.96 -4.46 -33.52
CA GLU A 140 21.02 -3.09 -34.06
C GLU A 140 21.98 -2.17 -33.31
N THR A 141 22.01 -2.27 -31.97
CA THR A 141 22.76 -1.32 -31.11
C THR A 141 24.08 -1.87 -30.57
N GLY A 142 24.28 -3.19 -30.61
CA GLY A 142 25.37 -3.88 -29.91
C GLY A 142 25.19 -3.91 -28.37
N VAL A 143 24.09 -3.37 -27.81
CA VAL A 143 23.85 -3.21 -26.37
C VAL A 143 22.87 -4.27 -25.87
N VAL A 144 23.22 -4.94 -24.78
CA VAL A 144 22.26 -5.79 -24.04
C VAL A 144 21.44 -4.90 -23.12
N VAL A 145 20.15 -4.77 -23.41
CA VAL A 145 19.25 -3.87 -22.67
C VAL A 145 18.50 -4.62 -21.56
N GLU A 146 18.49 -3.99 -20.36
CA GLU A 146 17.55 -4.32 -19.28
C GLU A 146 16.35 -3.39 -19.34
N PRO A 147 15.14 -3.86 -19.74
CA PRO A 147 13.98 -2.99 -20.00
C PRO A 147 13.50 -2.16 -18.80
N TRP A 148 13.81 -2.61 -17.59
CA TRP A 148 13.40 -1.94 -16.35
C TRP A 148 14.45 -0.98 -15.78
N ALA A 149 15.61 -0.88 -16.44
CA ALA A 149 16.72 0.00 -16.04
C ALA A 149 16.88 1.14 -17.03
N ALA A 150 16.44 2.35 -16.68
CA ALA A 150 16.54 3.54 -17.53
C ALA A 150 17.97 3.79 -18.05
N ALA A 151 18.98 3.57 -17.20
CA ALA A 151 20.39 3.70 -17.60
C ALA A 151 20.81 2.65 -18.65
N SER A 152 20.18 1.49 -18.71
CA SER A 152 20.42 0.48 -19.73
C SER A 152 19.77 0.84 -21.06
N ILE A 153 18.53 1.37 -21.01
CA ILE A 153 17.84 1.88 -22.21
C ILE A 153 18.60 3.06 -22.80
N ALA A 154 19.11 3.98 -21.97
CA ALA A 154 19.91 5.13 -22.41
C ALA A 154 21.11 4.72 -23.27
N LYS A 155 21.82 3.63 -22.91
CA LYS A 155 22.95 3.13 -23.71
C LYS A 155 22.55 2.71 -25.12
N ALA A 156 21.37 2.13 -25.30
CA ALA A 156 20.87 1.76 -26.62
C ALA A 156 20.49 3.01 -27.44
N PHE A 157 19.86 4.01 -26.78
CA PHE A 157 19.57 5.31 -27.43
C PHE A 157 20.84 6.04 -27.85
N ASP A 158 21.86 6.07 -26.98
CA ASP A 158 23.16 6.67 -27.26
C ASP A 158 23.85 5.96 -28.48
N ALA A 159 23.76 4.62 -28.55
CA ALA A 159 24.33 3.85 -29.66
C ALA A 159 23.65 4.16 -31.02
N LEU A 160 22.37 4.53 -30.98
CA LEU A 160 21.60 4.94 -32.17
C LEU A 160 21.68 6.45 -32.45
N GLY A 161 22.36 7.24 -31.60
CA GLY A 161 22.41 8.70 -31.71
C GLY A 161 21.06 9.37 -31.41
N LEU A 162 20.16 8.70 -30.68
CA LEU A 162 18.85 9.21 -30.35
C LEU A 162 18.87 9.99 -29.04
N THR A 163 18.08 11.07 -28.98
CA THR A 163 17.95 11.89 -27.77
C THR A 163 16.85 11.35 -26.85
N TYR A 164 16.99 11.56 -25.55
CA TYR A 164 16.01 11.18 -24.55
C TYR A 164 15.92 12.22 -23.43
N GLN A 165 14.81 12.17 -22.67
CA GLN A 165 14.56 13.08 -21.57
C GLN A 165 15.41 12.72 -20.35
N ARG A 166 15.72 13.75 -19.54
CA ARG A 166 16.41 13.61 -18.26
C ARG A 166 15.58 14.20 -17.13
N THR A 167 15.76 13.69 -15.93
CA THR A 167 15.06 14.21 -14.74
C THR A 167 15.69 15.54 -14.30
N GLU A 168 14.87 16.53 -13.97
CA GLU A 168 15.34 17.87 -13.55
C GLU A 168 16.22 17.85 -12.29
N LYS A 169 15.93 16.92 -11.35
CA LYS A 169 16.63 16.90 -10.04
C LYS A 169 17.98 16.18 -10.06
N THR A 170 18.12 15.13 -10.86
CA THR A 170 19.25 14.20 -10.78
C THR A 170 19.97 14.03 -12.11
N ASP A 171 19.49 14.66 -13.17
CA ASP A 171 19.97 14.50 -14.55
C ASP A 171 20.03 13.02 -15.02
N ALA A 172 19.23 12.16 -14.39
CA ALA A 172 19.15 10.76 -14.75
C ALA A 172 18.28 10.55 -16.00
N PRO A 173 18.55 9.53 -16.85
CA PRO A 173 17.72 9.20 -17.99
C PRO A 173 16.27 8.93 -17.57
N ALA A 174 15.30 9.47 -18.32
CA ALA A 174 13.87 9.34 -18.04
C ALA A 174 13.11 8.87 -19.28
N PHE A 175 12.59 7.65 -19.21
CA PHE A 175 11.78 7.02 -20.25
C PHE A 175 10.35 6.83 -19.76
N THR A 176 9.50 7.82 -20.03
CA THR A 176 8.08 7.73 -19.71
C THR A 176 7.35 6.91 -20.76
N LYS A 177 6.19 6.32 -20.38
CA LYS A 177 5.34 5.59 -21.33
C LYS A 177 4.97 6.46 -22.54
N ALA A 178 4.67 7.76 -22.32
CA ALA A 178 4.33 8.69 -23.39
C ALA A 178 5.50 8.95 -24.32
N PHE A 179 6.72 9.08 -23.79
CA PHE A 179 7.92 9.24 -24.59
C PHE A 179 8.17 8.00 -25.47
N LEU A 180 8.16 6.79 -24.89
CA LEU A 180 8.42 5.54 -25.62
C LEU A 180 7.34 5.19 -26.64
N ALA A 181 6.11 5.69 -26.51
CA ALA A 181 5.04 5.48 -27.48
C ALA A 181 5.18 6.32 -28.75
N ASN A 182 6.03 7.35 -28.73
CA ASN A 182 6.25 8.29 -29.84
C ASN A 182 7.60 8.09 -30.54
N HIS A 183 8.37 7.13 -30.11
CA HIS A 183 9.69 6.76 -30.67
C HIS A 183 9.71 5.28 -31.00
#